data_8fbea15a008ad3fd8c6fbd86f46abd18
#
_entry.id   8fbea15a008ad3fd8c6fbd86f46abd18
#
_cell.length_a   1.000
_cell.length_b   1.000
_cell.length_c   1.000
_cell.angle_alpha   90.00
_cell.angle_beta   90.00
_cell.angle_gamma   90.00
#
_symmetry.space_group_name_H-M   'P 1'
#
loop_
_entity.id
_entity.type
_entity.pdbx_description
1 polymer ?
#
loop_
_entity_poly.entity_id
_entity_poly.type
_entity_poly.pdbx_seq_one_letter_code
_entity_poly.pdbx_strand_id
1 'polypeptide(L)'
;MKFLILILLFSRLLSQDIGQKMIDNGDFDSALNYYKYLLEDEKLSKDDIIFNLATIYSSIDSVKKAEVYFNLGMQDSLNPSSDLSYNRGNMFYKSQMLDESLKFFRDALLKNPEDDDARKNYEFVKNEIKKNQQAQEQNQQQEENRDE
;
A
#
# COMPACT_ATOMS: atom_id res chain seq x y z
N MET A 1 27.47 -6.28 -26.27
CA MET A 1 26.30 -5.52 -25.85
C MET A 1 25.21 -6.40 -25.25
N LYS A 2 24.73 -7.47 -25.92
CA LYS A 2 23.66 -8.36 -25.38
C LYS A 2 24.02 -9.03 -24.04
N PHE A 3 25.27 -9.40 -23.83
CA PHE A 3 25.75 -10.06 -22.59
C PHE A 3 25.77 -9.10 -21.40
N LEU A 4 26.08 -7.82 -21.61
CA LEU A 4 26.07 -6.78 -20.57
C LEU A 4 24.65 -6.47 -20.09
N ILE A 5 23.68 -6.45 -21.04
CA ILE A 5 22.27 -6.25 -20.75
C ILE A 5 21.70 -7.41 -19.93
N LEU A 6 22.14 -8.65 -20.24
CA LEU A 6 21.71 -9.84 -19.50
C LEU A 6 22.23 -9.84 -18.05
N ILE A 7 23.48 -9.40 -17.83
CA ILE A 7 24.08 -9.27 -16.49
C ILE A 7 23.36 -8.19 -15.69
N LEU A 8 22.99 -7.06 -16.30
CA LEU A 8 22.24 -5.98 -15.63
C LEU A 8 20.81 -6.42 -15.27
N LEU A 9 20.14 -7.18 -16.15
CA LEU A 9 18.82 -7.75 -15.85
C LEU A 9 18.90 -8.81 -14.74
N PHE A 10 19.93 -9.64 -14.74
CA PHE A 10 20.13 -10.67 -13.71
C PHE A 10 20.48 -10.07 -12.35
N SER A 11 21.29 -8.99 -12.31
CA SER A 11 21.59 -8.26 -11.08
C SER A 11 20.35 -7.57 -10.50
N ARG A 12 19.44 -7.09 -11.35
CA ARG A 12 18.18 -6.46 -10.97
C ARG A 12 17.20 -7.47 -10.35
N LEU A 13 17.08 -8.68 -10.94
CA LEU A 13 16.29 -9.77 -10.36
C LEU A 13 16.84 -10.23 -9.01
N LEU A 14 18.17 -10.34 -8.87
CA LEU A 14 18.82 -10.73 -7.62
C LEU A 14 18.64 -9.68 -6.53
N SER A 15 18.67 -8.39 -6.86
CA SER A 15 18.52 -7.32 -5.87
C SER A 15 17.10 -7.24 -5.30
N GLN A 16 16.08 -7.41 -6.16
CA GLN A 16 14.69 -7.52 -5.70
C GLN A 16 14.45 -8.75 -4.81
N ASP A 17 15.07 -9.88 -5.16
CA ASP A 17 14.96 -11.11 -4.37
C ASP A 17 15.55 -10.97 -2.96
N ILE A 18 16.65 -10.24 -2.79
CA ILE A 18 17.28 -10.02 -1.47
C ILE A 18 16.39 -9.17 -0.56
N GLY A 19 15.90 -8.04 -1.04
CA GLY A 19 15.03 -7.16 -0.26
C GLY A 19 13.69 -7.82 0.07
N GLN A 20 13.11 -8.55 -0.88
CA GLN A 20 11.87 -9.29 -0.65
C GLN A 20 12.07 -10.40 0.40
N LYS A 21 13.16 -11.14 0.38
CA LYS A 21 13.46 -12.12 1.42
C LYS A 21 13.59 -11.52 2.82
N MET A 22 14.16 -10.32 2.94
CA MET A 22 14.20 -9.61 4.22
C MET A 22 12.78 -9.28 4.70
N ILE A 23 11.90 -8.80 3.82
CA ILE A 23 10.50 -8.53 4.14
C ILE A 23 9.79 -9.81 4.58
N ASP A 24 9.91 -10.89 3.82
CA ASP A 24 9.27 -12.18 4.09
C ASP A 24 9.72 -12.78 5.43
N ASN A 25 10.95 -12.50 5.83
CA ASN A 25 11.49 -12.91 7.13
C ASN A 25 11.12 -11.95 8.28
N GLY A 26 10.42 -10.84 8.00
CA GLY A 26 10.08 -9.82 8.99
C GLY A 26 11.25 -8.92 9.40
N ASP A 27 12.40 -9.01 8.71
CA ASP A 27 13.57 -8.16 8.95
C ASP A 27 13.41 -6.82 8.22
N PHE A 28 12.47 -6.02 8.73
CA PHE A 28 12.11 -4.75 8.12
C PHE A 28 13.22 -3.70 8.21
N ASP A 29 14.05 -3.72 9.25
CA ASP A 29 15.17 -2.77 9.40
C ASP A 29 16.23 -2.99 8.33
N SER A 30 16.62 -4.24 8.08
CA SER A 30 17.56 -4.58 7.01
C SER A 30 16.96 -4.28 5.63
N ALA A 31 15.69 -4.58 5.41
CA ALA A 31 15.00 -4.27 4.16
C ALA A 31 14.94 -2.75 3.92
N LEU A 32 14.63 -1.94 4.94
CA LEU A 32 14.62 -0.48 4.83
C LEU A 32 16.00 0.09 4.45
N ASN A 33 17.05 -0.38 5.11
CA ASN A 33 18.41 0.06 4.81
C ASN A 33 18.83 -0.33 3.39
N TYR A 34 18.48 -1.55 2.97
CA TYR A 34 18.76 -2.04 1.63
C TYR A 34 18.04 -1.22 0.55
N TYR A 35 16.74 -1.00 0.67
CA TYR A 35 15.99 -0.24 -0.33
C TYR A 35 16.34 1.25 -0.33
N LYS A 36 16.70 1.86 0.83
CA LYS A 36 17.21 3.22 0.87
C LYS A 36 18.55 3.35 0.15
N TYR A 37 19.44 2.38 0.35
CA TYR A 37 20.70 2.33 -0.39
C TYR A 37 20.46 2.22 -1.90
N LEU A 38 19.54 1.37 -2.33
CA LEU A 38 19.18 1.26 -3.75
C LEU A 38 18.55 2.52 -4.33
N LEU A 39 17.80 3.28 -3.51
CA LEU A 39 17.17 4.54 -3.96
C LEU A 39 18.20 5.63 -4.31
N GLU A 40 19.39 5.58 -3.73
CA GLU A 40 20.50 6.50 -4.00
C GLU A 40 21.19 6.19 -5.35
N ASP A 41 21.01 5.01 -5.92
CA ASP A 41 21.57 4.65 -7.23
C ASP A 41 20.70 5.20 -8.35
N GLU A 42 21.19 6.24 -9.02
CA GLU A 42 20.49 6.91 -10.14
C GLU A 42 20.26 6.00 -11.37
N LYS A 43 20.93 4.86 -11.45
CA LYS A 43 20.82 3.91 -12.57
C LYS A 43 19.66 2.93 -12.41
N LEU A 44 19.08 2.83 -11.23
CA LEU A 44 17.98 1.93 -10.95
C LEU A 44 16.63 2.62 -11.17
N SER A 45 15.63 1.86 -11.59
CA SER A 45 14.24 2.32 -11.59
C SER A 45 13.79 2.52 -10.17
N LYS A 46 13.25 3.69 -9.88
CA LYS A 46 12.84 4.07 -8.52
C LYS A 46 11.46 3.51 -8.14
N ASP A 47 10.62 3.17 -9.11
CA ASP A 47 9.22 2.81 -8.87
C ASP A 47 9.07 1.61 -7.93
N ASP A 48 9.77 0.50 -8.22
CA ASP A 48 9.73 -0.70 -7.39
C ASP A 48 10.34 -0.46 -5.99
N ILE A 49 11.40 0.36 -5.92
CA ILE A 49 12.07 0.70 -4.66
C ILE A 49 11.14 1.54 -3.79
N ILE A 50 10.50 2.55 -4.35
CA ILE A 50 9.54 3.42 -3.69
C ILE A 50 8.34 2.62 -3.20
N PHE A 51 7.82 1.71 -4.04
CA PHE A 51 6.74 0.80 -3.68
C PHE A 51 7.10 -0.07 -2.46
N ASN A 52 8.30 -0.68 -2.47
CA ASN A 52 8.74 -1.52 -1.36
C ASN A 52 8.96 -0.70 -0.08
N LEU A 53 9.55 0.49 -0.15
CA LEU A 53 9.68 1.38 1.01
C LEU A 53 8.32 1.77 1.59
N ALA A 54 7.34 2.13 0.76
CA ALA A 54 5.98 2.44 1.19
C ALA A 54 5.35 1.24 1.92
N THR A 55 5.48 0.06 1.33
CA THR A 55 4.92 -1.20 1.89
C THR A 55 5.57 -1.58 3.21
N ILE A 56 6.90 -1.47 3.34
CA ILE A 56 7.60 -1.76 4.60
C ILE A 56 7.16 -0.77 5.69
N TYR A 57 7.14 0.54 5.40
CA TYR A 57 6.69 1.52 6.39
C TYR A 57 5.24 1.30 6.82
N SER A 58 4.37 0.85 5.89
CA SER A 58 3.00 0.44 6.23
C SER A 58 2.98 -0.79 7.16
N SER A 59 3.87 -1.76 6.93
CA SER A 59 3.94 -2.99 7.72
C SER A 59 4.42 -2.78 9.16
N ILE A 60 5.23 -1.74 9.41
CA ILE A 60 5.70 -1.35 10.74
C ILE A 60 4.92 -0.18 11.35
N ASP A 61 3.68 0.04 10.92
CA ASP A 61 2.75 1.06 11.41
C ASP A 61 3.27 2.52 11.33
N SER A 62 4.28 2.76 10.49
CA SER A 62 4.80 4.11 10.25
C SER A 62 4.01 4.83 9.15
N VAL A 63 2.71 5.05 9.38
CA VAL A 63 1.73 5.57 8.41
C VAL A 63 2.23 6.86 7.71
N LYS A 64 2.74 7.83 8.46
CA LYS A 64 3.23 9.11 7.89
C LYS A 64 4.38 8.90 6.90
N LYS A 65 5.32 7.99 7.19
CA LYS A 65 6.42 7.69 6.29
C LYS A 65 5.94 6.87 5.09
N ALA A 66 5.06 5.91 5.30
CA ALA A 66 4.43 5.16 4.22
C ALA A 66 3.72 6.11 3.24
N GLU A 67 2.94 7.08 3.73
CA GLU A 67 2.27 8.06 2.88
C GLU A 67 3.23 8.90 2.03
N VAL A 68 4.38 9.30 2.58
CA VAL A 68 5.40 10.04 1.80
C VAL A 68 5.82 9.21 0.58
N TYR A 69 6.15 7.92 0.77
CA TYR A 69 6.58 7.06 -0.32
C TYR A 69 5.42 6.68 -1.26
N PHE A 70 4.21 6.45 -0.76
CA PHE A 70 3.04 6.25 -1.63
C PHE A 70 2.75 7.48 -2.50
N ASN A 71 2.84 8.68 -1.94
CA ASN A 71 2.65 9.91 -2.71
C ASN A 71 3.76 10.09 -3.75
N LEU A 72 5.02 9.77 -3.40
CA LEU A 72 6.14 9.85 -4.33
C LEU A 72 5.91 8.89 -5.52
N GLY A 73 5.56 7.63 -5.27
CA GLY A 73 5.28 6.66 -6.33
C GLY A 73 4.06 7.03 -7.21
N MET A 74 3.12 7.80 -6.67
CA MET A 74 1.97 8.29 -7.46
C MET A 74 2.30 9.52 -8.30
N GLN A 75 3.29 10.32 -7.92
CA GLN A 75 3.70 11.53 -8.65
C GLN A 75 4.68 11.22 -9.80
N ASP A 76 5.61 10.31 -9.56
CA ASP A 76 6.68 10.00 -10.52
C ASP A 76 6.20 9.05 -11.63
N SER A 77 5.09 8.34 -11.45
CA SER A 77 4.54 7.43 -12.46
C SER A 77 3.41 8.10 -13.25
N LEU A 78 3.56 8.09 -14.58
CA LEU A 78 2.49 8.51 -15.50
C LEU A 78 1.23 7.65 -15.37
N ASN A 79 1.37 6.43 -14.85
CA ASN A 79 0.29 5.51 -14.58
C ASN A 79 0.62 4.64 -13.34
N PRO A 80 0.37 5.13 -12.11
CA PRO A 80 0.64 4.38 -10.89
C PRO A 80 -0.05 3.01 -10.92
N SER A 81 0.66 1.96 -10.51
CA SER A 81 0.13 0.60 -10.53
C SER A 81 -1.12 0.44 -9.65
N SER A 82 -1.97 -0.54 -9.97
CA SER A 82 -3.09 -0.94 -9.10
C SER A 82 -2.59 -1.38 -7.72
N ASP A 83 -1.43 -2.08 -7.68
CA ASP A 83 -0.83 -2.59 -6.45
C ASP A 83 -0.44 -1.47 -5.47
N LEU A 84 0.03 -0.32 -5.99
CA LEU A 84 0.32 0.85 -5.17
C LEU A 84 -0.94 1.37 -4.46
N SER A 85 -2.05 1.45 -5.20
CA SER A 85 -3.34 1.85 -4.64
C SER A 85 -3.89 0.81 -3.67
N TYR A 86 -3.79 -0.49 -4.00
CA TYR A 86 -4.19 -1.59 -3.14
C TYR A 86 -3.45 -1.57 -1.79
N ASN A 87 -2.12 -1.46 -1.82
CA ASN A 87 -1.32 -1.44 -0.58
C ASN A 87 -1.58 -0.19 0.26
N ARG A 88 -1.85 0.95 -0.37
CA ARG A 88 -2.27 2.16 0.33
C ARG A 88 -3.65 1.97 0.99
N GLY A 89 -4.58 1.31 0.33
CA GLY A 89 -5.87 0.91 0.90
C GLY A 89 -5.70 0.05 2.16
N ASN A 90 -4.83 -0.96 2.09
CA ASN A 90 -4.50 -1.82 3.24
C ASN A 90 -3.89 -1.04 4.41
N MET A 91 -2.99 -0.08 4.13
CA MET A 91 -2.40 0.79 5.15
C MET A 91 -3.48 1.60 5.90
N PHE A 92 -4.38 2.25 5.17
CA PHE A 92 -5.45 3.03 5.77
C PHE A 92 -6.44 2.16 6.54
N TYR A 93 -6.73 0.95 6.04
CA TYR A 93 -7.57 -0.01 6.77
C TYR A 93 -6.97 -0.37 8.14
N LYS A 94 -5.68 -0.75 8.18
CA LYS A 94 -4.96 -1.03 9.44
C LYS A 94 -4.99 0.16 10.40
N SER A 95 -4.96 1.37 9.88
CA SER A 95 -5.02 2.63 10.64
C SER A 95 -6.45 3.04 11.03
N GLN A 96 -7.47 2.21 10.77
CA GLN A 96 -8.89 2.47 11.03
C GLN A 96 -9.45 3.69 10.26
N MET A 97 -8.76 4.14 9.21
CA MET A 97 -9.18 5.21 8.31
C MET A 97 -9.98 4.61 7.15
N LEU A 98 -11.23 4.21 7.46
CA LEU A 98 -12.02 3.36 6.57
C LEU A 98 -12.43 4.07 5.26
N ASP A 99 -12.72 5.38 5.30
CA ASP A 99 -13.12 6.14 4.12
C ASP A 99 -11.95 6.28 3.13
N GLU A 100 -10.76 6.55 3.61
CA GLU A 100 -9.53 6.60 2.84
C GLU A 100 -9.20 5.22 2.26
N SER A 101 -9.33 4.19 3.07
CA SER A 101 -9.13 2.79 2.64
C SER A 101 -10.07 2.44 1.48
N LEU A 102 -11.36 2.72 1.62
CA LEU A 102 -12.36 2.47 0.59
C LEU A 102 -12.02 3.20 -0.72
N LYS A 103 -11.59 4.47 -0.63
CA LYS A 103 -11.16 5.26 -1.77
C LYS A 103 -10.02 4.58 -2.52
N PHE A 104 -8.98 4.12 -1.82
CA PHE A 104 -7.81 3.55 -2.47
C PHE A 104 -8.05 2.13 -3.02
N PHE A 105 -8.90 1.31 -2.41
CA PHE A 105 -9.34 0.05 -3.03
C PHE A 105 -10.15 0.29 -4.30
N ARG A 106 -11.03 1.31 -4.31
CA ARG A 106 -11.72 1.71 -5.52
C ARG A 106 -10.74 2.17 -6.62
N ASP A 107 -9.74 2.95 -6.27
CA ASP A 107 -8.72 3.41 -7.21
C ASP A 107 -7.90 2.24 -7.78
N ALA A 108 -7.62 1.21 -6.98
CA ALA A 108 -7.01 -0.03 -7.45
C ALA A 108 -7.90 -0.74 -8.48
N LEU A 109 -9.19 -0.88 -8.21
CA LEU A 109 -10.16 -1.49 -9.13
C LEU A 109 -10.38 -0.71 -10.43
N LEU A 110 -10.29 0.62 -10.38
CA LEU A 110 -10.35 1.45 -11.60
C LEU A 110 -9.15 1.20 -12.52
N LYS A 111 -8.00 0.83 -11.97
CA LYS A 111 -6.77 0.52 -12.71
C LYS A 111 -6.71 -0.93 -13.15
N ASN A 112 -7.17 -1.85 -12.30
CA ASN A 112 -7.25 -3.28 -12.58
C ASN A 112 -8.61 -3.83 -12.11
N PRO A 113 -9.63 -3.83 -12.99
CA PRO A 113 -10.97 -4.32 -12.65
C PRO A 113 -11.03 -5.82 -12.32
N GLU A 114 -10.03 -6.59 -12.72
CA GLU A 114 -9.95 -8.04 -12.48
C GLU A 114 -9.26 -8.40 -11.16
N ASP A 115 -8.86 -7.41 -10.36
CA ASP A 115 -8.23 -7.64 -9.06
C ASP A 115 -9.29 -8.09 -8.03
N ASP A 116 -9.36 -9.40 -7.83
CA ASP A 116 -10.30 -10.02 -6.89
C ASP A 116 -10.01 -9.66 -5.43
N ASP A 117 -8.75 -9.46 -5.06
CA ASP A 117 -8.39 -9.11 -3.68
C ASP A 117 -8.74 -7.65 -3.39
N ALA A 118 -8.51 -6.74 -4.33
CA ALA A 118 -8.98 -5.37 -4.21
C ALA A 118 -10.51 -5.29 -4.13
N ARG A 119 -11.22 -6.13 -4.90
CA ARG A 119 -12.70 -6.19 -4.87
C ARG A 119 -13.22 -6.70 -3.54
N LYS A 120 -12.65 -7.76 -3.01
CA LYS A 120 -13.03 -8.32 -1.69
C LYS A 120 -12.80 -7.28 -0.58
N ASN A 121 -11.64 -6.62 -0.59
CA ASN A 121 -11.30 -5.63 0.42
C ASN A 121 -12.19 -4.38 0.30
N TYR A 122 -12.49 -3.93 -0.92
CA TYR A 122 -13.43 -2.83 -1.17
C TYR A 122 -14.81 -3.12 -0.57
N GLU A 123 -15.41 -4.28 -0.90
CA GLU A 123 -16.72 -4.65 -0.36
C GLU A 123 -16.70 -4.89 1.14
N PHE A 124 -15.61 -5.43 1.67
CA PHE A 124 -15.44 -5.62 3.11
C PHE A 124 -15.46 -4.27 3.86
N VAL A 125 -14.62 -3.33 3.47
CA VAL A 125 -14.53 -2.00 4.10
C VAL A 125 -15.83 -1.22 3.94
N LYS A 126 -16.46 -1.27 2.78
CA LYS A 126 -17.76 -0.64 2.53
C LYS A 126 -18.84 -1.15 3.48
N ASN A 127 -18.87 -2.47 3.72
CA ASN A 127 -19.82 -3.08 4.66
C ASN A 127 -19.50 -2.70 6.11
N GLU A 128 -18.24 -2.54 6.46
CA GLU A 128 -17.83 -2.12 7.80
C GLU A 128 -18.24 -0.66 8.08
N ILE A 129 -18.03 0.25 7.12
CA ILE A 129 -18.51 1.64 7.21
C ILE A 129 -20.03 1.66 7.42
N LYS A 130 -20.79 0.88 6.63
CA LYS A 130 -22.25 0.82 6.76
C LYS A 130 -22.69 0.32 8.13
N LYS A 131 -22.04 -0.70 8.68
CA LYS A 131 -22.34 -1.20 10.03
C LYS A 131 -22.07 -0.14 11.10
N ASN A 132 -20.97 0.57 10.98
CA ASN A 132 -20.60 1.63 11.92
C ASN A 132 -21.63 2.78 11.89
N GLN A 133 -22.10 3.18 10.71
CA GLN A 133 -23.15 4.19 10.55
C GLN A 133 -24.47 3.72 11.20
N GLN A 134 -24.90 2.50 10.93
CA GLN A 134 -26.13 1.93 11.53
C GLN A 134 -26.05 1.87 13.07
N ALA A 135 -24.88 1.50 13.60
CA ALA A 135 -24.69 1.47 15.06
C ALA A 135 -24.75 2.87 15.68
N GLN A 136 -24.20 3.89 15.00
CA GLN A 136 -24.30 5.29 15.44
C GLN A 136 -25.74 5.80 15.42
N GLU A 137 -26.48 5.52 14.35
CA GLU A 137 -27.90 5.89 14.24
C GLU A 137 -28.74 5.26 15.35
N GLN A 138 -28.53 3.96 15.65
CA GLN A 138 -29.25 3.26 16.73
C GLN A 138 -28.93 3.84 18.11
N ASN A 139 -27.67 4.21 18.36
CA ASN A 139 -27.28 4.82 19.63
C ASN A 139 -27.91 6.20 19.80
N GLN A 140 -27.95 7.02 18.76
CA GLN A 140 -28.61 8.32 18.79
C GLN A 140 -30.11 8.22 19.08
N GLN A 141 -30.82 7.29 18.44
CA GLN A 141 -32.24 7.05 18.71
C GLN A 141 -32.50 6.57 20.15
N GLN A 142 -31.57 5.78 20.73
CA GLN A 142 -31.69 5.35 22.12
C GLN A 142 -31.45 6.49 23.12
N GLU A 143 -30.57 7.43 22.82
CA GLU A 143 -30.34 8.61 23.63
C GLU A 143 -31.54 9.56 23.58
N GLU A 144 -32.08 9.84 22.41
CA GLU A 144 -33.28 10.68 22.24
C GLU A 144 -34.50 10.12 23.02
N ASN A 145 -34.72 8.80 22.98
CA ASN A 145 -35.82 8.15 23.71
C ASN A 145 -35.61 8.08 25.23
N ARG A 146 -34.45 8.42 25.76
CA ARG A 146 -34.19 8.48 27.23
C ARG A 146 -34.44 9.86 27.81
N ASP A 147 -34.40 10.88 26.96
CA ASP A 147 -34.56 12.28 27.37
C ASP A 147 -36.02 12.76 27.25
N GLU A 148 -36.92 11.91 26.72
CA GLU A 148 -38.37 12.05 26.75
C GLU A 148 -39.00 11.33 28.00
#